data_9193b8688e0a1ead58e1ef5202a75a41
#
_entry.id   9193b8688e0a1ead58e1ef5202a75a41
#
_cell.length_a   1.000
_cell.length_b   1.000
_cell.length_c   1.000
_cell.angle_alpha   90.00
_cell.angle_beta   90.00
_cell.angle_gamma   90.00
#
_symmetry.space_group_name_H-M   'P 1'
#
loop_
_entity.id
_entity.type
_entity.pdbx_description
1 polymer ?
#
loop_
_entity_poly.entity_id
_entity_poly.type
_entity_poly.pdbx_seq_one_letter_code
_entity_poly.pdbx_strand_id
1 'polypeptide(L)'
;MESLTDYYAFWAVYILAGLLGFWCWGKMAFWVKARGIGYHIYSAVGAIIIFTPVPVPDADTEVLSPGFIAAPFALISEGVAGLEPFIPWFVVSAVIALSVTFVGLLAGLAPKPDKQKEGDKPSAKAVRKTAPVKGNPFR
;
A
#
# COMPACT_ATOMS: atom_id res chain seq x y z
N MET A 1 2.16 31.03 -21.23
CA MET A 1 1.10 30.00 -21.13
C MET A 1 1.64 28.57 -21.28
N GLU A 2 2.68 28.37 -22.05
CA GLU A 2 3.30 27.03 -22.23
C GLU A 2 3.81 26.42 -20.89
N SER A 3 4.43 27.21 -20.04
CA SER A 3 4.97 26.75 -18.76
C SER A 3 3.94 26.18 -17.78
N LEU A 4 2.70 26.70 -17.78
CA LEU A 4 1.62 26.16 -16.91
C LEU A 4 1.10 24.83 -17.43
N THR A 5 1.02 24.66 -18.76
CA THR A 5 0.58 23.39 -19.37
C THR A 5 1.58 22.29 -19.08
N ASP A 6 2.88 22.60 -19.14
CA ASP A 6 3.96 21.66 -18.83
C ASP A 6 3.94 21.26 -17.34
N TYR A 7 3.66 22.22 -16.45
CA TYR A 7 3.52 21.93 -15.03
C TYR A 7 2.36 20.97 -14.72
N TYR A 8 1.18 21.20 -15.32
CA TYR A 8 0.03 20.30 -15.15
C TYR A 8 0.28 18.93 -15.79
N ALA A 9 0.94 18.87 -16.93
CA ALA A 9 1.33 17.62 -17.58
C ALA A 9 2.29 16.82 -16.70
N PHE A 10 3.28 17.47 -16.10
CA PHE A 10 4.20 16.86 -15.15
C PHE A 10 3.45 16.22 -13.95
N TRP A 11 2.51 16.97 -13.35
CA TRP A 11 1.73 16.48 -12.23
C TRP A 11 0.80 15.32 -12.62
N ALA A 12 0.21 15.35 -13.81
CA ALA A 12 -0.62 14.25 -14.31
C ALA A 12 0.19 12.96 -14.47
N VAL A 13 1.37 13.04 -15.08
CA VAL A 13 2.28 11.90 -15.21
C VAL A 13 2.74 11.40 -13.84
N TYR A 14 3.06 12.32 -12.93
CA TYR A 14 3.45 11.96 -11.56
C TYR A 14 2.34 11.21 -10.81
N ILE A 15 1.10 11.70 -10.87
CA ILE A 15 -0.05 11.04 -10.23
C ILE A 15 -0.27 9.64 -10.80
N LEU A 16 -0.21 9.48 -12.12
CA LEU A 16 -0.34 8.18 -12.77
C LEU A 16 0.77 7.22 -12.35
N ALA A 17 2.01 7.68 -12.37
CA ALA A 17 3.16 6.89 -11.91
C ALA A 17 3.06 6.56 -10.41
N GLY A 18 2.61 7.52 -9.60
CA GLY A 18 2.37 7.35 -8.17
C GLY A 18 1.30 6.29 -7.88
N LEU A 19 0.20 6.28 -8.63
CA LEU A 19 -0.85 5.26 -8.50
C LEU A 19 -0.33 3.86 -8.86
N LEU A 20 0.46 3.74 -9.94
CA LEU A 20 1.13 2.49 -10.29
C LEU A 20 2.10 2.04 -9.21
N GLY A 21 2.93 2.95 -8.71
CA GLY A 21 3.86 2.69 -7.61
C GLY A 21 3.14 2.26 -6.34
N PHE A 22 2.04 2.91 -6.00
CA PHE A 22 1.21 2.56 -4.85
C PHE A 22 0.53 1.19 -5.02
N TRP A 23 0.09 0.86 -6.22
CA TRP A 23 -0.44 -0.47 -6.52
C TRP A 23 0.64 -1.56 -6.37
N CYS A 24 1.86 -1.32 -6.87
CA CYS A 24 3.00 -2.22 -6.67
C CYS A 24 3.36 -2.34 -5.19
N TRP A 25 3.37 -1.22 -4.43
CA TRP A 25 3.57 -1.20 -2.99
C TRP A 25 2.59 -2.12 -2.26
N GLY A 26 1.30 -2.03 -2.61
CA GLY A 26 0.27 -2.91 -2.06
C GLY A 26 0.49 -4.40 -2.37
N LYS A 27 1.09 -4.72 -3.53
CA LYS A 27 1.45 -6.10 -3.88
C LYS A 27 2.63 -6.63 -3.08
N MET A 28 3.58 -5.77 -2.73
CA MET A 28 4.74 -6.14 -1.90
C MET A 28 4.35 -6.46 -0.46
N ALA A 29 3.18 -6.00 0.01
CA ALA A 29 2.67 -6.23 1.36
C ALA A 29 2.12 -7.65 1.60
N PHE A 30 2.48 -8.65 0.80
CA PHE A 30 1.95 -10.02 0.90
C PHE A 30 2.14 -10.65 2.29
N TRP A 31 3.22 -10.31 2.98
CA TRP A 31 3.55 -10.80 4.33
C TRP A 31 2.86 -10.02 5.45
N VAL A 32 2.46 -8.76 5.21
CA VAL A 32 1.74 -7.91 6.18
C VAL A 32 0.23 -8.07 6.03
N LYS A 33 -0.26 -8.44 4.85
CA LYS A 33 -1.67 -8.55 4.49
C LYS A 33 -2.48 -9.46 5.43
N ALA A 34 -1.87 -10.52 5.94
CA ALA A 34 -2.51 -11.45 6.86
C ALA A 34 -2.74 -10.88 8.28
N ARG A 35 -2.19 -9.71 8.59
CA ARG A 35 -2.21 -9.12 9.93
C ARG A 35 -3.21 -7.99 10.13
N GLY A 36 -4.18 -7.80 9.24
CA GLY A 36 -5.26 -6.82 9.39
C GLY A 36 -4.77 -5.37 9.50
N ILE A 37 -4.75 -4.79 10.70
CA ILE A 37 -4.36 -3.39 10.96
C ILE A 37 -2.97 -3.06 10.39
N GLY A 38 -2.03 -3.99 10.43
CA GLY A 38 -0.68 -3.80 9.88
C GLY A 38 -0.68 -3.45 8.39
N TYR A 39 -1.61 -3.99 7.61
CA TYR A 39 -1.74 -3.66 6.20
C TYR A 39 -2.17 -2.20 5.99
N HIS A 40 -3.09 -1.69 6.81
CA HIS A 40 -3.55 -0.30 6.71
C HIS A 40 -2.44 0.67 7.06
N ILE A 41 -1.66 0.39 8.11
CA ILE A 41 -0.50 1.20 8.49
C ILE A 41 0.54 1.18 7.38
N TYR A 42 0.87 0.01 6.83
CA TYR A 42 1.81 -0.15 5.73
C TYR A 42 1.35 0.64 4.48
N SER A 43 0.06 0.58 4.15
CA SER A 43 -0.53 1.31 3.04
C SER A 43 -0.49 2.84 3.27
N ALA A 44 -0.79 3.29 4.49
CA ALA A 44 -0.70 4.71 4.86
C ALA A 44 0.73 5.24 4.73
N VAL A 45 1.73 4.48 5.19
CA VAL A 45 3.15 4.84 5.02
C VAL A 45 3.53 4.96 3.55
N GLY A 46 3.11 4.02 2.71
CA GLY A 46 3.34 4.09 1.26
C GLY A 46 2.69 5.32 0.62
N ALA A 47 1.47 5.65 1.02
CA ALA A 47 0.77 6.83 0.53
C ALA A 47 1.49 8.14 0.93
N ILE A 48 1.95 8.24 2.18
CA ILE A 48 2.73 9.40 2.67
C ILE A 48 4.01 9.56 1.83
N ILE A 49 4.78 8.50 1.67
CA ILE A 49 6.05 8.54 0.94
C ILE A 49 5.83 8.97 -0.51
N ILE A 50 4.83 8.39 -1.18
CA ILE A 50 4.63 8.59 -2.63
C ILE A 50 3.94 9.93 -2.92
N PHE A 51 2.92 10.31 -2.13
CA PHE A 51 2.03 11.42 -2.48
C PHE A 51 2.27 12.73 -1.69
N THR A 52 3.26 12.79 -0.78
CA THR A 52 3.55 14.04 -0.09
C THR A 52 4.20 15.06 -1.03
N PRO A 53 3.55 16.19 -1.35
CA PRO A 53 4.18 17.30 -2.04
C PRO A 53 5.05 18.08 -1.05
N VAL A 54 6.20 18.55 -1.48
CA VAL A 54 7.08 19.41 -0.69
C VAL A 54 7.48 20.63 -1.53
N PRO A 55 7.68 21.81 -0.93
CA PRO A 55 8.18 22.95 -1.64
C PRO A 55 9.65 22.73 -2.04
N VAL A 56 10.01 23.21 -3.22
CA VAL A 56 11.41 23.22 -3.67
C VAL A 56 12.10 24.43 -3.05
N PRO A 57 13.16 24.26 -2.24
CA PRO A 57 13.94 25.37 -1.75
C PRO A 57 14.54 26.14 -2.93
N ASP A 58 14.64 27.47 -2.80
CA ASP A 58 15.27 28.36 -3.79
C ASP A 58 14.57 28.48 -5.17
N ALA A 59 13.35 27.97 -5.31
CA ALA A 59 12.57 28.27 -6.49
C ALA A 59 11.91 29.67 -6.36
N ASP A 60 12.10 30.53 -7.35
CA ASP A 60 11.47 31.87 -7.41
C ASP A 60 9.93 31.83 -7.45
N THR A 61 9.38 30.66 -7.64
CA THR A 61 7.95 30.37 -7.61
C THR A 61 7.69 29.23 -6.64
N GLU A 62 6.52 29.23 -5.98
CA GLU A 62 6.07 28.14 -5.12
C GLU A 62 5.82 26.85 -5.93
N VAL A 63 6.90 26.24 -6.41
CA VAL A 63 6.86 24.97 -7.13
C VAL A 63 6.89 23.84 -6.13
N LEU A 64 5.91 22.97 -6.21
CA LEU A 64 5.87 21.75 -5.41
C LEU A 64 6.57 20.61 -6.17
N SER A 65 7.34 19.81 -5.44
CA SER A 65 7.99 18.60 -5.94
C SER A 65 7.55 17.38 -5.13
N PRO A 66 7.61 16.18 -5.74
CA PRO A 66 7.38 14.94 -4.98
C PRO A 66 8.38 14.77 -3.84
N GLY A 67 7.88 14.59 -2.61
CA GLY A 67 8.71 14.53 -1.42
C GLY A 67 9.72 13.37 -1.42
N PHE A 68 9.39 12.24 -2.05
CA PHE A 68 10.30 11.10 -2.13
C PHE A 68 11.51 11.33 -3.06
N ILE A 69 11.44 12.36 -3.92
CA ILE A 69 12.58 12.80 -4.74
C ILE A 69 13.32 13.92 -4.04
N ALA A 70 12.59 14.94 -3.56
CA ALA A 70 13.20 16.13 -2.98
C ALA A 70 13.91 15.83 -1.64
N ALA A 71 13.33 15.00 -0.78
CA ALA A 71 13.90 14.71 0.53
C ALA A 71 15.26 13.97 0.47
N PRO A 72 15.44 12.90 -0.33
CA PRO A 72 16.77 12.28 -0.50
C PRO A 72 17.79 13.23 -1.11
N PHE A 73 17.36 14.07 -2.07
CA PHE A 73 18.24 15.04 -2.68
C PHE A 73 18.73 16.10 -1.67
N ALA A 74 17.83 16.66 -0.87
CA ALA A 74 18.17 17.60 0.20
C ALA A 74 19.06 16.95 1.26
N LEU A 75 18.82 15.69 1.59
CA LEU A 75 19.65 14.95 2.54
C LEU A 75 21.10 14.78 2.04
N ILE A 76 21.27 14.54 0.73
CA ILE A 76 22.59 14.36 0.14
C ILE A 76 23.33 15.71 0.01
N SER A 77 22.62 16.80 -0.36
CA SER A 77 23.21 18.10 -0.61
C SER A 77 23.51 18.90 0.68
N GLU A 78 22.61 18.86 1.65
CA GLU A 78 22.65 19.71 2.85
C GLU A 78 22.67 18.90 4.15
N GLY A 79 22.64 17.58 4.06
CA GLY A 79 22.57 16.69 5.20
C GLY A 79 21.21 16.75 5.90
N VAL A 80 21.21 16.44 7.20
CA VAL A 80 19.95 16.39 7.99
C VAL A 80 19.28 17.76 8.09
N ALA A 81 20.03 18.86 8.04
CA ALA A 81 19.48 20.22 8.07
C ALA A 81 18.57 20.51 6.85
N GLY A 82 18.90 19.95 5.69
CA GLY A 82 18.08 20.09 4.47
C GLY A 82 16.69 19.46 4.57
N LEU A 83 16.45 18.59 5.55
CA LEU A 83 15.14 17.98 5.75
C LEU A 83 14.19 18.84 6.61
N GLU A 84 14.71 19.82 7.34
CA GLU A 84 13.93 20.63 8.26
C GLU A 84 12.70 21.29 7.59
N PRO A 85 12.80 21.92 6.40
CA PRO A 85 11.66 22.55 5.74
C PRO A 85 10.61 21.55 5.28
N PHE A 86 10.93 20.26 5.16
CA PHE A 86 10.01 19.24 4.70
C PHE A 86 9.22 18.57 5.82
N ILE A 87 9.72 18.66 7.07
CA ILE A 87 9.07 18.03 8.23
C ILE A 87 7.59 18.41 8.34
N PRO A 88 7.17 19.69 8.30
CA PRO A 88 5.76 20.04 8.45
C PRO A 88 4.88 19.43 7.33
N TRP A 89 5.39 19.31 6.13
CA TRP A 89 4.65 18.71 5.01
C TRP A 89 4.43 17.20 5.19
N PHE A 90 5.46 16.49 5.67
CA PHE A 90 5.32 15.08 6.01
C PHE A 90 4.37 14.87 7.20
N VAL A 91 4.41 15.74 8.21
CA VAL A 91 3.48 15.68 9.36
C VAL A 91 2.03 15.88 8.90
N VAL A 92 1.75 16.90 8.09
CA VAL A 92 0.42 17.14 7.54
C VAL A 92 -0.06 15.94 6.72
N SER A 93 0.79 15.41 5.84
CA SER A 93 0.46 14.24 5.03
C SER A 93 0.21 13.00 5.90
N ALA A 94 0.97 12.82 6.96
CA ALA A 94 0.77 11.73 7.92
C ALA A 94 -0.59 11.85 8.64
N VAL A 95 -0.95 13.05 9.08
CA VAL A 95 -2.26 13.30 9.73
C VAL A 95 -3.40 13.01 8.75
N ILE A 96 -3.30 13.45 7.50
CA ILE A 96 -4.31 13.18 6.47
C ILE A 96 -4.41 11.67 6.21
N ALA A 97 -3.29 10.99 5.99
CA ALA A 97 -3.28 9.55 5.72
C ALA A 97 -3.84 8.72 6.87
N LEU A 98 -3.51 9.08 8.12
CA LEU A 98 -4.06 8.42 9.30
C LEU A 98 -5.56 8.69 9.45
N SER A 99 -6.03 9.92 9.18
CA SER A 99 -7.45 10.27 9.22
C SER A 99 -8.24 9.50 8.19
N VAL A 100 -7.76 9.41 6.95
CA VAL A 100 -8.39 8.64 5.87
C VAL A 100 -8.40 7.14 6.22
N THR A 101 -7.32 6.62 6.77
CA THR A 101 -7.25 5.22 7.20
C THR A 101 -8.26 4.93 8.31
N PHE A 102 -8.37 5.82 9.28
CA PHE A 102 -9.31 5.68 10.39
C PHE A 102 -10.77 5.73 9.91
N VAL A 103 -11.12 6.68 9.03
CA VAL A 103 -12.44 6.75 8.40
C VAL A 103 -12.73 5.50 7.58
N GLY A 104 -11.76 5.00 6.82
CA GLY A 104 -11.89 3.76 6.05
C GLY A 104 -12.15 2.53 6.91
N LEU A 105 -11.50 2.45 8.07
CA LEU A 105 -11.74 1.39 9.07
C LEU A 105 -13.15 1.47 9.65
N LEU A 106 -13.59 2.68 10.02
CA LEU A 106 -14.96 2.90 10.56
C LEU A 106 -16.04 2.60 9.52
N ALA A 107 -15.81 2.94 8.24
CA ALA A 107 -16.75 2.66 7.16
C ALA A 107 -16.81 1.18 6.76
N GLY A 108 -16.02 0.30 7.38
CA GLY A 108 -15.99 -1.12 7.05
C GLY A 108 -15.42 -1.44 5.66
N LEU A 109 -14.74 -0.49 5.04
CA LEU A 109 -14.02 -0.67 3.78
C LEU A 109 -12.72 -1.48 3.95
N ALA A 110 -12.40 -1.86 5.19
CA ALA A 110 -11.29 -2.75 5.47
C ALA A 110 -11.48 -4.08 4.74
N PRO A 111 -10.50 -4.54 3.94
CA PRO A 111 -10.59 -5.85 3.33
C PRO A 111 -10.77 -6.88 4.46
N LYS A 112 -11.90 -7.61 4.41
CA LYS A 112 -12.12 -8.71 5.34
C LYS A 112 -10.94 -9.66 5.19
N PRO A 113 -10.32 -10.11 6.31
CA PRO A 113 -9.30 -11.14 6.22
C PRO A 113 -9.92 -12.31 5.44
N ASP A 114 -9.26 -12.72 4.35
CA ASP A 114 -9.67 -13.92 3.63
C ASP A 114 -9.74 -15.02 4.67
N LYS A 115 -10.96 -15.46 4.97
CA LYS A 115 -11.15 -16.72 5.68
C LYS A 115 -10.44 -17.72 4.77
N GLN A 116 -9.25 -18.14 5.17
CA GLN A 116 -8.64 -19.33 4.61
C GLN A 116 -9.78 -20.33 4.50
N LYS A 117 -10.03 -20.79 3.31
CA LYS A 117 -10.86 -21.96 3.08
C LYS A 117 -10.22 -23.10 3.87
N GLU A 118 -10.52 -23.12 5.16
CA GLU A 118 -10.33 -24.26 6.02
C GLU A 118 -11.41 -25.25 5.60
N GLY A 119 -11.03 -26.16 4.80
CA GLY A 119 -11.97 -27.21 4.49
C GLY A 119 -11.95 -27.63 3.04
N ASP A 120 -10.95 -28.26 2.66
CA ASP A 120 -11.13 -29.52 1.95
C ASP A 120 -10.23 -30.55 2.65
N LYS A 121 -10.60 -30.89 3.88
CA LYS A 121 -10.28 -32.20 4.40
C LYS A 121 -11.09 -33.17 3.57
N PRO A 122 -10.47 -34.00 2.71
CA PRO A 122 -11.20 -35.07 2.06
C PRO A 122 -11.82 -35.90 3.17
N SER A 123 -13.13 -35.93 3.17
CA SER A 123 -13.95 -36.70 4.10
C SER A 123 -13.49 -38.15 4.05
N ALA A 124 -12.79 -38.60 5.10
CA ALA A 124 -12.38 -39.98 5.32
C ALA A 124 -13.57 -40.95 5.48
N LYS A 125 -14.78 -40.53 5.07
CA LYS A 125 -16.01 -41.35 5.07
C LYS A 125 -16.31 -42.06 3.76
N ALA A 126 -15.55 -41.83 2.68
CA ALA A 126 -15.80 -42.49 1.39
C ALA A 126 -15.02 -43.80 1.16
N VAL A 127 -14.15 -44.22 2.09
CA VAL A 127 -13.33 -45.42 1.91
C VAL A 127 -13.88 -46.66 2.65
N ARG A 128 -15.06 -46.59 3.26
CA ARG A 128 -15.61 -47.72 4.04
C ARG A 128 -16.87 -48.31 3.41
N LYS A 129 -17.05 -48.29 2.11
CA LYS A 129 -18.19 -48.93 1.43
C LYS A 129 -17.78 -49.64 0.14
N THR A 130 -16.77 -50.48 0.16
CA THR A 130 -16.65 -51.52 -0.89
C THR A 130 -15.69 -52.61 -0.40
N ALA A 131 -16.19 -53.54 0.38
CA ALA A 131 -15.66 -54.88 0.38
C ALA A 131 -16.84 -55.83 0.70
N PRO A 132 -17.54 -56.34 -0.29
CA PRO A 132 -18.31 -57.54 -0.10
C PRO A 132 -17.31 -58.68 0.00
N VAL A 133 -17.21 -59.25 1.19
CA VAL A 133 -16.54 -60.51 1.39
C VAL A 133 -17.36 -61.55 0.59
N LYS A 134 -16.77 -61.89 -0.55
CA LYS A 134 -17.28 -63.01 -1.35
C LYS A 134 -16.86 -64.29 -0.67
N GLY A 135 -17.83 -64.97 -0.10
CA GLY A 135 -17.64 -66.26 0.54
C GLY A 135 -17.02 -67.26 -0.44
N ASN A 136 -16.13 -68.03 0.12
CA ASN A 136 -15.44 -69.13 -0.53
C ASN A 136 -16.42 -70.29 -0.87
N PRO A 137 -16.54 -70.73 -2.12
CA PRO A 137 -17.52 -71.75 -2.49
C PRO A 137 -16.92 -73.18 -2.49
N PHE A 138 -16.06 -73.49 -1.59
CA PHE A 138 -15.57 -74.86 -1.47
C PHE A 138 -15.66 -75.32 0.00
N ARG A 139 -16.89 -75.76 0.33
CA ARG A 139 -17.22 -76.99 1.07
C ARG A 139 -18.66 -77.31 0.93
#